data_12b9bc8987015f7345995359cc06964a
#
_entry.id   12b9bc8987015f7345995359cc06964a
#
_cell.length_a   1.000
_cell.length_b   1.000
_cell.length_c   1.000
_cell.angle_alpha   90.00
_cell.angle_beta   90.00
_cell.angle_gamma   90.00
#
_symmetry.space_group_name_H-M   'P 1'
#
loop_
_entity.id
_entity.type
_entity.pdbx_description
1 polymer ?
#
loop_
_entity_poly.entity_id
_entity_poly.type
_entity_poly.pdbx_seq_one_letter_code
_entity_poly.pdbx_strand_id
1 'polypeptide(L)'
;MEKVALRKSIITHLKHQDRKEKALKDMALLDDLLASSAYQKANTIATYLAFDFEYNTELLIKQAQKDGKTILVPKTYPHGKMIFCLYDVDNLVKTSFGLWEPACDKAVDKSEIDLIHVPGVGFSQDGFRIGYGAGYYDRYLVDYKGKTISTIYECQKVEFQPDSHDVAVMEVFSR
;
A
#
# COMPACT_ATOMS: atom_id res chain seq x y z
N MET A 1 -18.23 -12.47 -10.31
CA MET A 1 -17.37 -13.28 -9.42
C MET A 1 -17.26 -12.61 -8.08
N GLU A 2 -17.36 -13.37 -7.02
CA GLU A 2 -17.28 -12.82 -5.67
C GLU A 2 -15.88 -12.35 -5.32
N LYS A 3 -15.77 -11.36 -4.43
CA LYS A 3 -14.49 -10.78 -4.00
C LYS A 3 -13.52 -11.83 -3.45
N VAL A 4 -14.02 -12.84 -2.71
CA VAL A 4 -13.17 -13.92 -2.17
C VAL A 4 -12.50 -14.71 -3.28
N ALA A 5 -13.24 -15.07 -4.32
CA ALA A 5 -12.70 -15.82 -5.45
C ALA A 5 -11.73 -14.97 -6.29
N LEU A 6 -12.06 -13.70 -6.52
CA LEU A 6 -11.18 -12.76 -7.22
C LEU A 6 -9.85 -12.60 -6.46
N ARG A 7 -9.93 -12.40 -5.16
CA ARG A 7 -8.74 -12.26 -4.31
C ARG A 7 -7.82 -13.47 -4.42
N LYS A 8 -8.38 -14.66 -4.30
CA LYS A 8 -7.61 -15.91 -4.38
C LYS A 8 -6.92 -16.06 -5.74
N SER A 9 -7.65 -15.80 -6.82
CA SER A 9 -7.12 -15.89 -8.18
C SER A 9 -5.97 -14.90 -8.42
N ILE A 10 -6.14 -13.65 -8.00
CA ILE A 10 -5.12 -12.62 -8.19
C ILE A 10 -3.87 -12.93 -7.38
N ILE A 11 -4.02 -13.34 -6.13
CA ILE A 11 -2.87 -13.70 -5.27
C ILE A 11 -2.10 -14.86 -5.90
N THR A 12 -2.79 -15.83 -6.46
CA THR A 12 -2.13 -16.95 -7.17
C THR A 12 -1.27 -16.43 -8.33
N HIS A 13 -1.81 -15.51 -9.14
CA HIS A 13 -1.05 -14.90 -10.22
C HIS A 13 0.17 -14.11 -9.71
N LEU A 14 -0.02 -13.34 -8.65
CA LEU A 14 1.06 -12.55 -8.06
C LEU A 14 2.23 -13.44 -7.59
N LYS A 15 1.91 -14.56 -6.97
CA LYS A 15 2.93 -15.51 -6.46
C LYS A 15 3.68 -16.24 -7.57
N HIS A 16 3.13 -16.30 -8.78
CA HIS A 16 3.72 -17.02 -9.92
C HIS A 16 4.43 -16.08 -10.90
N GLN A 17 4.59 -14.81 -10.59
CA GLN A 17 5.31 -13.87 -11.44
C GLN A 17 6.79 -14.27 -11.59
N ASP A 18 7.34 -14.05 -12.78
CA ASP A 18 8.78 -14.15 -12.99
C ASP A 18 9.50 -13.05 -12.20
N ARG A 19 10.53 -13.43 -11.45
CA ARG A 19 11.26 -12.49 -10.57
C ARG A 19 11.93 -11.36 -11.31
N LYS A 20 12.52 -11.66 -12.48
CA LYS A 20 13.21 -10.66 -13.29
C LYS A 20 12.23 -9.66 -13.89
N GLU A 21 11.10 -10.14 -14.40
CA GLU A 21 10.05 -9.29 -14.95
C GLU A 21 9.45 -8.42 -13.85
N LYS A 22 9.19 -9.00 -12.68
CA LYS A 22 8.68 -8.25 -11.53
C LYS A 22 9.64 -7.14 -11.12
N ALA A 23 10.94 -7.42 -11.05
CA ALA A 23 11.94 -6.42 -10.68
C ALA A 23 11.96 -5.24 -11.66
N LEU A 24 11.83 -5.50 -12.97
CA LEU A 24 11.75 -4.44 -13.98
C LEU A 24 10.47 -3.61 -13.84
N LYS A 25 9.35 -4.26 -13.58
CA LYS A 25 8.08 -3.56 -13.33
C LYS A 25 8.15 -2.71 -12.08
N ASP A 26 8.75 -3.22 -11.01
CA ASP A 26 8.91 -2.48 -9.76
C ASP A 26 9.75 -1.22 -9.95
N MET A 27 10.82 -1.29 -10.74
CA MET A 27 11.62 -0.11 -11.07
C MET A 27 10.83 0.92 -11.87
N ALA A 28 10.05 0.47 -12.85
CA ALA A 28 9.20 1.35 -13.65
C ALA A 28 8.10 2.00 -12.81
N LEU A 29 7.50 1.25 -11.90
CA LEU A 29 6.50 1.77 -10.96
C LEU A 29 7.10 2.79 -10.00
N LEU A 30 8.32 2.55 -9.53
CA LEU A 30 9.03 3.52 -8.71
C LEU A 30 9.22 4.83 -9.47
N ASP A 31 9.66 4.77 -10.73
CA ASP A 31 9.83 5.96 -11.56
C ASP A 31 8.52 6.73 -11.72
N ASP A 32 7.40 6.02 -11.96
CA ASP A 32 6.07 6.63 -12.06
C ASP A 32 5.71 7.35 -10.75
N LEU A 33 5.92 6.69 -9.63
CA LEU A 33 5.60 7.22 -8.31
C LEU A 33 6.43 8.48 -8.01
N LEU A 34 7.74 8.41 -8.23
CA LEU A 34 8.66 9.52 -7.97
C LEU A 34 8.37 10.74 -8.84
N ALA A 35 7.89 10.54 -10.05
CA ALA A 35 7.52 11.61 -10.97
C ALA A 35 6.18 12.28 -10.62
N SER A 36 5.38 11.66 -9.75
CA SER A 36 4.08 12.20 -9.40
C SER A 36 4.20 13.48 -8.57
N SER A 37 3.26 14.41 -8.79
CA SER A 37 3.17 15.63 -8.00
C SER A 37 2.95 15.33 -6.51
N ALA A 38 2.14 14.34 -6.21
CA ALA A 38 1.85 13.94 -4.83
C ALA A 38 3.12 13.51 -4.10
N TYR A 39 3.98 12.70 -4.73
CA TYR A 39 5.24 12.31 -4.13
C TYR A 39 6.17 13.51 -3.93
N GLN A 40 6.33 14.32 -4.96
CA GLN A 40 7.27 15.43 -4.93
C GLN A 40 6.93 16.47 -3.86
N LYS A 41 5.65 16.70 -3.62
CA LYS A 41 5.18 17.66 -2.63
C LYS A 41 5.12 17.09 -1.21
N ALA A 42 5.10 15.77 -1.05
CA ALA A 42 4.96 15.13 0.24
C ALA A 42 6.24 15.24 1.07
N ASN A 43 6.09 15.53 2.35
CA ASN A 43 7.18 15.46 3.33
C ASN A 43 7.06 14.18 4.16
N THR A 44 5.85 13.75 4.48
CA THR A 44 5.56 12.56 5.27
C THR A 44 4.74 11.58 4.44
N ILE A 45 5.27 10.39 4.24
CA ILE A 45 4.68 9.34 3.40
C ILE A 45 4.47 8.09 4.24
N ALA A 46 3.24 7.58 4.24
CA ALA A 46 2.92 6.28 4.80
C ALA A 46 2.94 5.24 3.69
N THR A 47 3.64 4.13 3.90
CA THR A 47 3.67 3.00 3.00
C THR A 47 3.52 1.71 3.80
N TYR A 48 3.55 0.57 3.14
CA TYR A 48 3.40 -0.73 3.78
C TYR A 48 4.68 -1.55 3.60
N LEU A 49 4.88 -2.52 4.47
CA LEU A 49 5.99 -3.47 4.35
C LEU A 49 5.48 -4.65 3.54
N ALA A 50 5.87 -4.71 2.27
CA ALA A 50 5.29 -5.60 1.27
C ALA A 50 5.64 -7.07 1.50
N PHE A 51 4.72 -7.96 1.12
CA PHE A 51 5.05 -9.35 0.87
C PHE A 51 5.89 -9.47 -0.41
N ASP A 52 6.61 -10.57 -0.55
CA ASP A 52 7.50 -10.81 -1.70
C ASP A 52 6.79 -10.74 -3.07
N PHE A 53 5.51 -11.06 -3.11
CA PHE A 53 4.74 -11.07 -4.35
C PHE A 53 4.10 -9.72 -4.69
N GLU A 54 4.16 -8.75 -3.76
CA GLU A 54 3.66 -7.39 -3.97
C GLU A 54 4.75 -6.48 -4.56
N TYR A 55 4.35 -5.27 -4.96
CA TYR A 55 5.31 -4.22 -5.30
C TYR A 55 6.35 -4.08 -4.18
N ASN A 56 7.63 -4.01 -4.55
CA ASN A 56 8.72 -3.92 -3.58
C ASN A 56 8.79 -2.52 -2.95
N THR A 57 8.13 -2.35 -1.83
CA THR A 57 8.08 -1.05 -1.13
C THR A 57 9.41 -0.59 -0.57
N GLU A 58 10.39 -1.49 -0.42
CA GLU A 58 11.73 -1.11 0.00
C GLU A 58 12.38 -0.12 -0.96
N LEU A 59 12.07 -0.22 -2.25
CA LEU A 59 12.56 0.72 -3.26
C LEU A 59 12.07 2.14 -2.96
N LEU A 60 10.80 2.28 -2.64
CA LEU A 60 10.22 3.57 -2.25
C LEU A 60 10.82 4.08 -0.95
N ILE A 61 10.89 3.22 0.07
CA ILE A 61 11.40 3.60 1.38
C ILE A 61 12.82 4.16 1.28
N LYS A 62 13.71 3.44 0.60
CA LYS A 62 15.10 3.87 0.43
C LYS A 62 15.21 5.19 -0.34
N GLN A 63 14.45 5.32 -1.42
CA GLN A 63 14.50 6.55 -2.22
C GLN A 63 13.93 7.74 -1.47
N ALA A 64 12.81 7.56 -0.77
CA ALA A 64 12.19 8.63 0.00
C ALA A 64 13.11 9.10 1.14
N GLN A 65 13.81 8.20 1.79
CA GLN A 65 14.79 8.56 2.83
C GLN A 65 15.95 9.37 2.23
N LYS A 66 16.44 9.00 1.05
CA LYS A 66 17.45 9.77 0.32
C LYS A 66 16.94 11.18 -0.01
N ASP A 67 15.67 11.30 -0.33
CA ASP A 67 15.05 12.58 -0.68
C ASP A 67 14.68 13.41 0.56
N GLY A 68 15.05 12.95 1.76
CA GLY A 68 14.82 13.66 3.01
C GLY A 68 13.38 13.59 3.52
N LYS A 69 12.58 12.65 3.02
CA LYS A 69 11.19 12.49 3.43
C LYS A 69 11.08 11.56 4.65
N THR A 70 10.02 11.75 5.43
CA THR A 70 9.70 10.90 6.58
C THR A 70 8.83 9.74 6.13
N ILE A 71 9.21 8.51 6.50
CA ILE A 71 8.47 7.30 6.17
C ILE A 71 7.75 6.75 7.41
N LEU A 72 6.47 6.44 7.21
CA LEU A 72 5.63 5.77 8.21
C LEU A 72 5.21 4.40 7.66
N VAL A 73 5.02 3.45 8.57
CA VAL A 73 4.54 2.11 8.24
C VAL A 73 3.40 1.71 9.19
N PRO A 74 2.51 0.79 8.76
CA PRO A 74 1.30 0.52 9.52
C PRO A 74 1.53 -0.46 10.66
N LYS A 75 0.74 -0.26 11.72
CA LYS A 75 0.57 -1.20 12.80
C LYS A 75 -0.92 -1.47 12.96
N THR A 76 -1.29 -2.75 12.96
CA THR A 76 -2.68 -3.18 12.98
C THR A 76 -3.10 -3.69 14.35
N TYR A 77 -4.36 -3.48 14.67
CA TYR A 77 -4.98 -3.89 15.93
C TYR A 77 -6.29 -4.63 15.61
N PRO A 78 -6.86 -5.35 16.58
CA PRO A 78 -8.17 -5.98 16.40
C PRO A 78 -9.25 -4.98 16.00
N HIS A 79 -10.31 -5.48 15.38
CA HIS A 79 -11.50 -4.72 14.96
C HIS A 79 -11.22 -3.69 13.85
N GLY A 80 -10.23 -3.98 12.99
CA GLY A 80 -9.92 -3.13 11.84
C GLY A 80 -9.23 -1.82 12.15
N LYS A 81 -8.75 -1.64 13.37
CA LYS A 81 -8.01 -0.45 13.77
C LYS A 81 -6.58 -0.51 13.25
N MET A 82 -6.11 0.61 12.71
CA MET A 82 -4.74 0.73 12.19
C MET A 82 -4.18 2.10 12.51
N ILE A 83 -2.90 2.15 12.83
CA ILE A 83 -2.14 3.39 13.00
C ILE A 83 -0.91 3.34 12.11
N PHE A 84 -0.34 4.50 11.81
CA PHE A 84 0.97 4.61 11.17
C PHE A 84 1.99 5.15 12.14
N CYS A 85 3.14 4.50 12.20
CA CYS A 85 4.25 4.86 13.08
C CYS A 85 5.50 5.12 12.24
N LEU A 86 6.45 5.88 12.80
CA LEU A 86 7.74 6.10 12.15
C LEU A 86 8.41 4.76 11.81
N TYR A 87 8.88 4.66 10.58
CA TYR A 87 9.64 3.50 10.14
C TYR A 87 11.03 3.51 10.79
N ASP A 88 11.34 2.44 11.50
CA ASP A 88 12.65 2.19 12.09
C ASP A 88 12.98 0.72 11.88
N VAL A 89 13.93 0.44 10.99
CA VAL A 89 14.30 -0.93 10.62
C VAL A 89 14.79 -1.75 11.83
N ASP A 90 15.33 -1.11 12.85
CA ASP A 90 15.85 -1.77 14.03
C ASP A 90 14.76 -2.08 15.08
N ASN A 91 13.56 -1.56 14.89
CA ASN A 91 12.43 -1.70 15.82
C ASN A 91 11.18 -2.29 15.15
N LEU A 92 11.35 -3.31 14.35
CA LEU A 92 10.27 -4.07 13.72
C LEU A 92 10.08 -5.39 14.44
N VAL A 93 8.81 -5.81 14.56
CA VAL A 93 8.44 -7.12 15.08
C VAL A 93 7.61 -7.87 14.05
N LYS A 94 7.83 -9.19 13.97
CA LYS A 94 7.08 -10.03 13.03
C LYS A 94 5.81 -10.53 13.71
N THR A 95 4.67 -10.26 13.07
CA THR A 95 3.36 -10.72 13.56
C THR A 95 3.16 -12.20 13.26
N SER A 96 2.12 -12.78 13.86
CA SER A 96 1.73 -14.18 13.61
C SER A 96 1.34 -14.42 12.13
N PHE A 97 0.96 -13.38 11.41
CA PHE A 97 0.63 -13.46 9.96
C PHE A 97 1.84 -13.36 9.05
N GLY A 98 3.05 -13.23 9.61
CA GLY A 98 4.26 -13.07 8.82
C GLY A 98 4.53 -11.65 8.32
N LEU A 99 3.73 -10.68 8.72
CA LEU A 99 3.95 -9.27 8.44
C LEU A 99 4.87 -8.65 9.47
N TRP A 100 5.71 -7.72 9.03
CA TRP A 100 6.51 -6.91 9.92
C TRP A 100 5.72 -5.65 10.30
N GLU A 101 5.80 -5.27 11.56
CA GLU A 101 5.15 -4.07 12.09
C GLU A 101 6.08 -3.33 13.05
N PRO A 102 5.85 -2.01 13.25
CA PRO A 102 6.61 -1.26 14.26
C PRO A 102 6.43 -1.87 15.66
N ALA A 103 7.51 -1.96 16.42
CA ALA A 103 7.44 -2.34 17.83
C ALA A 103 6.80 -1.23 18.67
N CYS A 104 7.07 0.01 18.32
CA CYS A 104 6.49 1.19 18.96
C CYS A 104 5.02 1.36 18.55
N ASP A 105 4.17 1.81 19.47
CA ASP A 105 2.74 2.06 19.22
C ASP A 105 2.41 3.55 19.20
N LYS A 106 3.40 4.40 18.97
CA LYS A 106 3.23 5.86 18.91
C LYS A 106 2.73 6.26 17.52
N ALA A 107 1.43 6.51 17.42
CA ALA A 107 0.78 6.91 16.18
C ALA A 107 1.19 8.32 15.76
N VAL A 108 1.45 8.49 14.45
CA VAL A 108 1.55 9.80 13.84
C VAL A 108 0.15 10.24 13.44
N ASP A 109 -0.21 11.48 13.74
CA ASP A 109 -1.54 12.01 13.46
C ASP A 109 -1.83 11.97 11.94
N LYS A 110 -3.03 11.54 11.60
CA LYS A 110 -3.49 11.42 10.22
C LYS A 110 -3.34 12.74 9.44
N SER A 111 -3.55 13.87 10.10
CA SER A 111 -3.42 15.20 9.48
C SER A 111 -1.99 15.56 9.09
N GLU A 112 -0.99 14.84 9.62
CA GLU A 112 0.42 15.07 9.30
C GLU A 112 0.93 14.21 8.14
N ILE A 113 0.09 13.30 7.63
CA ILE A 113 0.46 12.41 6.54
C ILE A 113 0.07 13.06 5.20
N ASP A 114 1.05 13.32 4.35
CA ASP A 114 0.82 13.99 3.06
C ASP A 114 0.43 13.03 1.94
N LEU A 115 0.94 11.82 2.00
CA LEU A 115 0.71 10.79 0.99
C LEU A 115 0.63 9.43 1.66
N ILE A 116 -0.40 8.65 1.32
CA ILE A 116 -0.48 7.24 1.69
C ILE A 116 -0.34 6.39 0.43
N HIS A 117 0.67 5.53 0.43
CA HIS A 117 0.90 4.50 -0.57
C HIS A 117 0.10 3.27 -0.16
N VAL A 118 -1.00 2.99 -0.87
CA VAL A 118 -2.04 2.06 -0.44
C VAL A 118 -1.83 0.68 -1.08
N PRO A 119 -1.75 -0.40 -0.28
CA PRO A 119 -1.69 -1.75 -0.82
C PRO A 119 -3.08 -2.26 -1.22
N GLY A 120 -3.11 -3.34 -1.99
CA GLY A 120 -4.34 -4.02 -2.33
C GLY A 120 -4.08 -5.23 -3.20
N VAL A 121 -5.07 -6.09 -3.33
CA VAL A 121 -4.99 -7.29 -4.15
C VAL A 121 -5.51 -7.03 -5.56
N GLY A 122 -6.69 -6.43 -5.68
CA GLY A 122 -7.30 -6.12 -6.97
C GLY A 122 -7.80 -4.68 -6.99
N PHE A 123 -7.75 -4.06 -8.17
CA PHE A 123 -8.10 -2.64 -8.34
C PHE A 123 -9.04 -2.47 -9.52
N SER A 124 -10.14 -1.74 -9.31
CA SER A 124 -11.05 -1.37 -10.39
C SER A 124 -10.53 -0.14 -11.14
N GLN A 125 -11.12 0.13 -12.28
CA GLN A 125 -10.78 1.29 -13.10
C GLN A 125 -10.95 2.61 -12.33
N ASP A 126 -11.88 2.66 -11.38
CA ASP A 126 -12.18 3.86 -10.60
C ASP A 126 -11.31 3.98 -9.34
N GLY A 127 -10.37 3.07 -9.12
CA GLY A 127 -9.46 3.11 -7.97
C GLY A 127 -9.97 2.42 -6.71
N PHE A 128 -11.15 1.80 -6.76
CA PHE A 128 -11.62 0.95 -5.68
C PHE A 128 -10.78 -0.33 -5.63
N ARG A 129 -10.64 -0.92 -4.44
CA ARG A 129 -9.74 -2.04 -4.28
C ARG A 129 -10.34 -3.16 -3.45
N ILE A 130 -9.91 -4.37 -3.79
CA ILE A 130 -10.08 -5.55 -2.97
C ILE A 130 -8.82 -5.70 -2.14
N GLY A 131 -8.95 -5.62 -0.81
CA GLY A 131 -7.83 -5.83 0.10
C GLY A 131 -7.74 -7.28 0.56
N TYR A 132 -7.12 -7.50 1.71
CA TYR A 132 -6.97 -8.84 2.30
C TYR A 132 -8.16 -9.28 3.16
N GLY A 133 -9.20 -8.44 3.27
CA GLY A 133 -10.46 -8.81 3.92
C GLY A 133 -10.74 -8.13 5.26
N ALA A 134 -9.75 -7.51 5.90
CA ALA A 134 -9.93 -6.89 7.22
C ALA A 134 -10.46 -5.45 7.20
N GLY A 135 -10.39 -4.78 6.04
CA GLY A 135 -10.93 -3.42 5.87
C GLY A 135 -10.13 -2.32 6.55
N TYR A 136 -8.87 -2.54 6.88
CA TYR A 136 -8.03 -1.55 7.56
C TYR A 136 -7.92 -0.23 6.81
N TYR A 137 -7.63 -0.29 5.51
CA TYR A 137 -7.41 0.92 4.70
C TYR A 137 -8.71 1.65 4.41
N ASP A 138 -9.80 0.95 4.15
CA ASP A 138 -11.09 1.61 3.91
C ASP A 138 -11.55 2.37 5.15
N ARG A 139 -11.34 1.81 6.35
CA ARG A 139 -11.65 2.51 7.59
C ARG A 139 -10.72 3.69 7.84
N TYR A 140 -9.43 3.51 7.62
CA TYR A 140 -8.43 4.56 7.84
C TYR A 140 -8.64 5.75 6.90
N LEU A 141 -8.95 5.48 5.63
CA LEU A 141 -9.05 6.48 4.59
C LEU A 141 -10.34 7.30 4.61
N VAL A 142 -11.35 6.87 5.36
CA VAL A 142 -12.68 7.49 5.38
C VAL A 142 -12.62 8.98 5.70
N ASP A 143 -11.77 9.40 6.63
CA ASP A 143 -11.60 10.78 7.03
C ASP A 143 -10.20 11.34 6.72
N TYR A 144 -9.45 10.65 5.88
CA TYR A 144 -8.13 11.13 5.44
C TYR A 144 -8.28 12.14 4.30
N LYS A 145 -7.59 13.26 4.40
CA LYS A 145 -7.71 14.38 3.44
C LYS A 145 -6.47 14.57 2.56
N GLY A 146 -5.45 13.77 2.73
CA GLY A 146 -4.23 13.83 1.92
C GLY A 146 -4.37 13.06 0.61
N LYS A 147 -3.24 12.81 -0.02
CA LYS A 147 -3.17 12.11 -1.30
C LYS A 147 -3.01 10.61 -1.10
N THR A 148 -3.52 9.84 -2.06
CA THR A 148 -3.36 8.38 -2.07
C THR A 148 -2.87 7.92 -3.43
N ILE A 149 -1.92 6.98 -3.43
CA ILE A 149 -1.36 6.36 -4.63
C ILE A 149 -1.25 4.86 -4.40
N SER A 150 -1.50 4.08 -5.43
CA SER A 150 -1.18 2.66 -5.45
C SER A 150 -0.32 2.33 -6.66
N THR A 151 0.55 1.33 -6.51
CA THR A 151 1.40 0.80 -7.57
C THR A 151 1.06 -0.67 -7.75
N ILE A 152 0.60 -1.04 -8.92
CA ILE A 152 0.07 -2.38 -9.17
C ILE A 152 0.63 -2.98 -10.46
N TYR A 153 0.42 -4.28 -10.62
CA TYR A 153 0.68 -4.99 -11.88
C TYR A 153 -0.62 -5.13 -12.68
N GLU A 154 -0.50 -5.31 -13.98
CA GLU A 154 -1.67 -5.46 -14.85
C GLU A 154 -2.60 -6.59 -14.39
N CYS A 155 -2.05 -7.68 -13.84
CA CYS A 155 -2.86 -8.79 -13.34
C CYS A 155 -3.73 -8.44 -12.12
N GLN A 156 -3.51 -7.29 -11.51
CA GLN A 156 -4.31 -6.81 -10.38
C GLN A 156 -5.52 -5.98 -10.83
N LYS A 157 -5.64 -5.66 -12.10
CA LYS A 157 -6.80 -4.96 -12.64
C LYS A 157 -7.98 -5.89 -12.73
N VAL A 158 -9.09 -5.50 -12.13
CA VAL A 158 -10.30 -6.33 -12.04
C VAL A 158 -11.53 -5.46 -11.87
N GLU A 159 -12.66 -5.89 -12.41
CA GLU A 159 -13.93 -5.22 -12.21
C GLU A 159 -14.74 -5.94 -11.13
N PHE A 160 -15.30 -5.16 -10.22
CA PHE A 160 -16.14 -5.66 -9.13
C PHE A 160 -17.04 -4.53 -8.62
N GLN A 161 -18.06 -4.91 -7.86
CA GLN A 161 -18.96 -3.93 -7.26
C GLN A 161 -18.38 -3.48 -5.90
N PRO A 162 -18.01 -2.20 -5.75
CA PRO A 162 -17.55 -1.71 -4.45
C PRO A 162 -18.70 -1.61 -3.46
N ASP A 163 -18.36 -1.73 -2.16
CA ASP A 163 -19.30 -1.48 -1.09
C ASP A 163 -19.41 0.03 -0.82
N SER A 164 -20.50 0.45 -0.18
CA SER A 164 -20.75 1.88 0.06
C SER A 164 -19.71 2.56 0.95
N HIS A 165 -18.99 1.78 1.77
CA HIS A 165 -17.95 2.30 2.67
C HIS A 165 -16.55 2.20 2.07
N ASP A 166 -16.39 1.65 0.87
CA ASP A 166 -15.09 1.56 0.21
C ASP A 166 -14.62 2.95 -0.24
N VAL A 167 -13.32 3.20 -0.08
CA VAL A 167 -12.69 4.47 -0.45
C VAL A 167 -11.76 4.24 -1.63
N ALA A 168 -11.98 4.96 -2.73
CA ALA A 168 -11.14 4.84 -3.92
C ALA A 168 -9.76 5.49 -3.70
N VAL A 169 -8.73 4.88 -4.28
CA VAL A 169 -7.38 5.47 -4.36
C VAL A 169 -7.38 6.51 -5.47
N MET A 170 -6.75 7.66 -5.22
CA MET A 170 -6.76 8.80 -6.14
C MET A 170 -5.98 8.56 -7.43
N GLU A 171 -4.79 7.93 -7.32
CA GLU A 171 -3.94 7.61 -8.47
C GLU A 171 -3.49 6.16 -8.38
N VAL A 172 -3.58 5.43 -9.48
CA VAL A 172 -3.12 4.05 -9.57
C VAL A 172 -2.17 3.93 -10.76
N PHE A 173 -0.92 3.63 -10.50
CA PHE A 173 0.07 3.34 -11.53
C PHE A 173 0.15 1.82 -11.75
N SER A 174 0.24 1.41 -13.00
CA SER A 174 0.26 -0.02 -13.35
C SER A 174 1.32 -0.33 -14.41
N ARG A 175 1.89 -1.55 -14.32
CA ARG A 175 2.88 -2.07 -15.29
C ARG A 175 2.67 -3.57 -15.54
#